data_cf9b87d38beb8732f83a7b2bcd612526
#
_entry.id   cf9b87d38beb8732f83a7b2bcd612526
#
_cell.length_a   1.000
_cell.length_b   1.000
_cell.length_c   1.000
_cell.angle_alpha   90.00
_cell.angle_beta   90.00
_cell.angle_gamma   90.00
#
_symmetry.space_group_name_H-M   'P 1'
#
loop_
_entity.id
_entity.type
_entity.pdbx_description
1 polymer ?
#
loop_
_entity_poly.entity_id
_entity_poly.type
_entity_poly.pdbx_seq_one_letter_code
_entity_poly.pdbx_strand_id
1 'polypeptide(L)'
;GGPRVVRSDDPPTSPASGHDAHCARLLGSMRALGANREKLNGIIYFCFEEGEENGKGIPFMLNQLKEHGVDVVWGIHVYAGLSSGKICVRSGPRMAGAAGVNINVIGKGGHGSRPDMAANPVFCAAAILTNVATAWVNQISAGKTVTLGVTSIRGGETGNVIPDTASMIGSLRFFDDVEGKIAVNIFKSVSEQTARMNNCL
;
A
#
# COMPACT_ATOMS: atom_id res chain seq x y z
N GLY A 1 -5.57 34.85 4.73
CA GLY A 1 -5.27 33.86 5.75
C GLY A 1 -4.53 32.70 5.12
N GLY A 2 -3.29 32.47 5.53
CA GLY A 2 -2.50 31.34 5.07
C GLY A 2 -3.05 30.01 5.62
N PRO A 3 -2.59 28.86 5.12
CA PRO A 3 -3.06 27.57 5.55
C PRO A 3 -2.78 27.41 7.06
N ARG A 4 -3.83 27.15 7.84
CA ARG A 4 -3.66 26.73 9.23
C ARG A 4 -3.15 25.30 9.24
N VAL A 5 -1.93 25.10 9.66
CA VAL A 5 -1.44 23.76 10.00
C VAL A 5 -2.03 23.45 11.38
N VAL A 6 -3.03 22.61 11.42
CA VAL A 6 -3.52 22.02 12.67
C VAL A 6 -2.49 20.97 13.08
N ARG A 7 -1.74 21.26 14.14
CA ARG A 7 -0.84 20.27 14.76
C ARG A 7 -1.59 19.66 15.94
N SER A 8 -1.62 18.34 16.01
CA SER A 8 -1.93 17.66 17.28
C SER A 8 -0.74 17.82 18.20
N ASP A 9 -1.00 18.12 19.46
CA ASP A 9 0.03 18.16 20.50
C ASP A 9 0.54 16.74 20.83
N ASP A 10 -0.15 15.72 20.32
CA ASP A 10 0.25 14.32 20.41
C ASP A 10 0.80 13.84 19.04
N PRO A 11 2.14 13.67 18.87
CA PRO A 11 2.77 13.35 17.60
C PRO A 11 2.24 12.13 16.86
N PRO A 12 1.75 11.05 17.54
CA PRO A 12 1.18 9.90 16.83
C PRO A 12 -0.20 10.13 16.20
N THR A 13 -0.89 11.19 16.58
CA THR A 13 -2.31 11.41 16.22
C THR A 13 -2.54 12.55 15.22
N SER A 14 -1.48 13.09 14.61
CA SER A 14 -1.63 14.15 13.61
C SER A 14 -2.28 13.61 12.34
N PRO A 15 -3.43 14.15 11.86
CA PRO A 15 -4.12 13.69 10.66
C PRO A 15 -3.39 14.15 9.39
N ALA A 16 -2.21 13.58 9.12
CA ALA A 16 -1.38 13.94 7.97
C ALA A 16 -2.06 13.67 6.63
N SER A 17 -3.00 12.72 6.59
CA SER A 17 -3.72 12.29 5.38
C SER A 17 -5.01 13.08 5.11
N GLY A 18 -5.37 14.07 5.94
CA GLY A 18 -6.55 14.91 5.76
C GLY A 18 -7.87 14.27 6.21
N HIS A 19 -7.84 13.30 7.12
CA HIS A 19 -9.01 12.58 7.61
C HIS A 19 -10.01 13.50 8.35
N ASP A 20 -9.55 14.55 9.00
CA ASP A 20 -10.37 15.61 9.58
C ASP A 20 -11.27 16.30 8.53
N ALA A 21 -10.70 16.59 7.35
CA ALA A 21 -11.46 17.15 6.23
C ALA A 21 -12.45 16.11 5.64
N HIS A 22 -12.08 14.82 5.62
CA HIS A 22 -12.99 13.75 5.19
C HIS A 22 -14.20 13.66 6.11
N CYS A 23 -13.99 13.63 7.43
CA CYS A 23 -15.06 13.62 8.43
C CYS A 23 -15.95 14.87 8.33
N ALA A 24 -15.35 16.06 8.22
CA ALA A 24 -16.10 17.30 8.09
C ALA A 24 -17.00 17.34 6.84
N ARG A 25 -16.50 16.82 5.71
CA ARG A 25 -17.29 16.69 4.47
C ARG A 25 -18.42 15.69 4.60
N LEU A 26 -18.19 14.55 5.24
CA LEU A 26 -19.24 13.57 5.48
C LEU A 26 -20.34 14.14 6.37
N LEU A 27 -20.00 14.84 7.44
CA LEU A 27 -20.97 15.55 8.29
C LEU A 27 -21.76 16.62 7.50
N GLY A 28 -21.09 17.37 6.63
CA GLY A 28 -21.73 18.33 5.74
C GLY A 28 -22.73 17.65 4.79
N SER A 29 -22.37 16.51 4.22
CA SER A 29 -23.23 15.70 3.37
C SER A 29 -24.44 15.16 4.12
N MET A 30 -24.26 14.67 5.34
CA MET A 30 -25.33 14.22 6.22
C MET A 30 -26.37 15.33 6.46
N ARG A 31 -25.91 16.54 6.75
CA ARG A 31 -26.79 17.70 6.97
C ARG A 31 -27.55 18.09 5.70
N ALA A 32 -26.87 18.15 4.56
CA ALA A 32 -27.48 18.55 3.28
C ALA A 32 -28.49 17.51 2.80
N LEU A 33 -28.18 16.23 2.87
CA LEU A 33 -29.06 15.15 2.47
C LEU A 33 -30.21 15.00 3.47
N GLY A 34 -29.97 15.10 4.77
CA GLY A 34 -31.00 15.07 5.80
C GLY A 34 -32.02 16.19 5.67
N ALA A 35 -31.59 17.40 5.29
CA ALA A 35 -32.49 18.53 5.01
C ALA A 35 -33.35 18.35 3.75
N ASN A 36 -33.02 17.41 2.89
CA ASN A 36 -33.75 17.12 1.63
C ASN A 36 -34.23 15.66 1.58
N ARG A 37 -34.39 15.02 2.75
CA ARG A 37 -34.72 13.58 2.82
C ARG A 37 -36.00 13.21 2.05
N GLU A 38 -36.97 14.10 1.97
CA GLU A 38 -38.24 13.89 1.26
C GLU A 38 -38.05 13.79 -0.28
N LYS A 39 -36.90 14.22 -0.79
CA LYS A 39 -36.55 14.13 -2.23
C LYS A 39 -35.70 12.88 -2.54
N LEU A 40 -35.32 12.14 -1.51
CA LEU A 40 -34.46 10.96 -1.66
C LEU A 40 -35.33 9.71 -1.76
N ASN A 41 -34.97 8.82 -2.67
CA ASN A 41 -35.62 7.53 -2.83
C ASN A 41 -34.60 6.42 -2.52
N GLY A 42 -34.67 5.88 -1.31
CA GLY A 42 -33.77 4.84 -0.84
C GLY A 42 -33.22 5.10 0.56
N ILE A 43 -32.22 4.32 0.94
CA ILE A 43 -31.55 4.39 2.24
C ILE A 43 -30.09 4.84 1.99
N ILE A 44 -29.63 5.79 2.78
CA ILE A 44 -28.24 6.26 2.74
C ILE A 44 -27.59 5.98 4.09
N TYR A 45 -26.52 5.20 4.08
CA TYR A 45 -25.68 4.93 5.23
C TYR A 45 -24.45 5.86 5.19
N PHE A 46 -24.19 6.53 6.29
CA PHE A 46 -22.98 7.36 6.45
C PHE A 46 -21.97 6.60 7.30
N CYS A 47 -20.84 6.23 6.68
CA CYS A 47 -19.85 5.36 7.29
C CYS A 47 -18.62 6.18 7.71
N PHE A 48 -18.25 6.08 8.98
CA PHE A 48 -16.99 6.61 9.51
C PHE A 48 -16.09 5.41 9.80
N GLU A 49 -15.03 5.29 9.03
CA GLU A 49 -14.09 4.18 9.14
C GLU A 49 -13.10 4.42 10.25
N GLU A 50 -12.97 3.47 11.17
CA GLU A 50 -11.93 3.45 12.19
C GLU A 50 -10.64 2.83 11.64
N GLY A 51 -9.50 3.51 11.87
CA GLY A 51 -8.19 2.96 11.55
C GLY A 51 -7.93 2.77 10.06
N GLU A 52 -8.35 3.69 9.21
CA GLU A 52 -8.19 3.65 7.76
C GLU A 52 -6.72 3.40 7.36
N GLU A 53 -5.75 4.09 7.96
CA GLU A 53 -4.32 3.99 7.65
C GLU A 53 -3.74 2.57 7.85
N ASN A 54 -4.34 1.77 8.69
CA ASN A 54 -3.90 0.39 8.96
C ASN A 54 -4.90 -0.68 8.47
N GLY A 55 -6.03 -0.26 7.90
CA GLY A 55 -7.06 -1.12 7.36
C GLY A 55 -7.83 -1.96 8.38
N LYS A 56 -7.69 -1.71 9.67
CA LYS A 56 -8.31 -2.54 10.72
C LYS A 56 -9.83 -2.43 10.77
N GLY A 57 -10.37 -1.26 10.44
CA GLY A 57 -11.82 -1.02 10.40
C GLY A 57 -12.53 -1.61 9.19
N ILE A 58 -11.81 -1.85 8.08
CA ILE A 58 -12.38 -2.27 6.79
C ILE A 58 -13.21 -3.55 6.89
N PRO A 59 -12.73 -4.67 7.50
CA PRO A 59 -13.52 -5.90 7.55
C PRO A 59 -14.84 -5.74 8.30
N PHE A 60 -14.83 -4.98 9.39
CA PHE A 60 -16.02 -4.71 10.19
C PHE A 60 -17.05 -3.90 9.39
N MET A 61 -16.63 -2.80 8.78
CA MET A 61 -17.50 -1.96 7.96
C MET A 61 -18.04 -2.70 6.74
N LEU A 62 -17.21 -3.49 6.05
CA LEU A 62 -17.66 -4.30 4.90
C LEU A 62 -18.71 -5.33 5.27
N ASN A 63 -18.61 -5.95 6.43
CA ASN A 63 -19.64 -6.89 6.92
C ASN A 63 -20.97 -6.18 7.15
N GLN A 64 -20.95 -5.03 7.81
CA GLN A 64 -22.17 -4.23 8.02
C GLN A 64 -22.81 -3.80 6.69
N LEU A 65 -22.02 -3.32 5.73
CA LEU A 65 -22.52 -2.92 4.42
C LEU A 65 -23.16 -4.09 3.67
N LYS A 66 -22.58 -5.29 3.77
CA LYS A 66 -23.15 -6.52 3.18
C LYS A 66 -24.46 -6.93 3.86
N GLU A 67 -24.51 -6.89 5.19
CA GLU A 67 -25.71 -7.22 5.97
C GLU A 67 -26.89 -6.28 5.63
N HIS A 68 -26.58 -5.01 5.37
CA HIS A 68 -27.58 -4.02 4.97
C HIS A 68 -27.92 -4.03 3.47
N GLY A 69 -27.30 -4.90 2.67
CA GLY A 69 -27.55 -5.02 1.23
C GLY A 69 -27.26 -3.73 0.45
N VAL A 70 -26.13 -3.08 0.74
CA VAL A 70 -25.76 -1.83 0.09
C VAL A 70 -25.38 -2.07 -1.36
N ASP A 71 -26.05 -1.37 -2.29
CA ASP A 71 -25.84 -1.52 -3.74
C ASP A 71 -24.66 -0.71 -4.25
N VAL A 72 -24.42 0.47 -3.68
CA VAL A 72 -23.41 1.43 -4.14
C VAL A 72 -22.69 2.06 -2.97
N VAL A 73 -21.38 2.20 -3.10
CA VAL A 73 -20.53 2.93 -2.13
C VAL A 73 -19.92 4.15 -2.80
N TRP A 74 -19.95 5.27 -2.10
CA TRP A 74 -19.38 6.52 -2.54
C TRP A 74 -18.37 7.04 -1.53
N GLY A 75 -17.20 7.51 -2.00
CA GLY A 75 -16.17 8.12 -1.17
C GLY A 75 -15.59 9.38 -1.79
N ILE A 76 -15.13 10.30 -0.95
CA ILE A 76 -14.43 11.51 -1.36
C ILE A 76 -13.10 11.58 -0.62
N HIS A 77 -12.02 11.80 -1.35
CA HIS A 77 -10.70 12.02 -0.78
C HIS A 77 -10.19 13.42 -1.08
N VAL A 78 -9.50 14.08 -0.14
CA VAL A 78 -8.76 15.31 -0.42
C VAL A 78 -7.50 14.98 -1.22
N TYR A 79 -7.10 15.89 -2.10
CA TYR A 79 -5.91 15.72 -2.91
C TYR A 79 -5.12 17.03 -2.98
N ALA A 80 -3.92 17.03 -2.43
CA ALA A 80 -3.09 18.25 -2.30
C ALA A 80 -2.75 18.92 -3.65
N GLY A 81 -2.66 18.13 -4.72
CA GLY A 81 -2.40 18.64 -6.07
C GLY A 81 -3.60 19.25 -6.78
N LEU A 82 -4.80 19.26 -6.16
CA LEU A 82 -6.00 19.84 -6.73
C LEU A 82 -6.31 21.18 -6.08
N SER A 83 -6.43 22.23 -6.88
CA SER A 83 -6.77 23.57 -6.39
C SER A 83 -8.12 23.59 -5.69
N SER A 84 -8.24 24.40 -4.64
CA SER A 84 -9.51 24.62 -3.91
C SER A 84 -10.63 25.05 -4.87
N GLY A 85 -11.85 24.59 -4.57
CA GLY A 85 -13.03 24.85 -5.40
C GLY A 85 -13.18 23.93 -6.61
N LYS A 86 -12.25 22.98 -6.82
CA LYS A 86 -12.35 21.97 -7.88
C LYS A 86 -12.71 20.61 -7.32
N ILE A 87 -13.51 19.86 -8.08
CA ILE A 87 -13.85 18.46 -7.83
C ILE A 87 -13.40 17.65 -9.04
N CYS A 88 -12.65 16.59 -8.78
CA CYS A 88 -12.24 15.66 -9.83
C CYS A 88 -13.22 14.48 -9.85
N VAL A 89 -14.06 14.42 -10.88
CA VAL A 89 -14.98 13.31 -11.15
C VAL A 89 -14.75 12.81 -12.57
N ARG A 90 -14.56 11.52 -12.71
CA ARG A 90 -14.31 10.88 -13.99
C ARG A 90 -14.66 9.40 -13.87
N SER A 91 -15.29 8.80 -14.85
CA SER A 91 -15.53 7.36 -14.88
C SER A 91 -14.22 6.56 -14.95
N GLY A 92 -14.28 5.31 -14.51
CA GLY A 92 -13.17 4.37 -14.50
C GLY A 92 -12.40 4.33 -13.17
N PRO A 93 -11.34 3.53 -13.08
CA PRO A 93 -10.52 3.35 -11.87
C PRO A 93 -9.95 4.67 -11.35
N ARG A 94 -10.05 4.90 -10.03
CA ARG A 94 -9.60 6.13 -9.37
C ARG A 94 -8.57 5.88 -8.28
N MET A 95 -8.78 4.84 -7.48
CA MET A 95 -7.90 4.46 -6.40
C MET A 95 -7.28 3.11 -6.76
N ALA A 96 -5.97 3.03 -6.65
CA ALA A 96 -5.25 1.79 -6.88
C ALA A 96 -5.47 0.82 -5.73
N GLY A 97 -5.63 -0.46 -6.04
CA GLY A 97 -5.44 -1.53 -5.08
C GLY A 97 -4.00 -1.53 -4.56
N ALA A 98 -3.79 -2.07 -3.38
CA ALA A 98 -2.50 -2.13 -2.72
C ALA A 98 -2.20 -3.53 -2.20
N ALA A 99 -0.93 -3.94 -2.32
CA ALA A 99 -0.40 -5.10 -1.61
C ALA A 99 0.93 -4.73 -0.95
N GLY A 100 1.06 -5.06 0.34
CA GLY A 100 2.33 -4.96 1.04
C GLY A 100 3.32 -6.00 0.53
N VAL A 101 4.56 -5.61 0.41
CA VAL A 101 5.68 -6.49 0.05
C VAL A 101 6.62 -6.57 1.23
N ASN A 102 6.88 -7.78 1.69
CA ASN A 102 7.83 -8.06 2.76
C ASN A 102 8.61 -9.34 2.40
N ILE A 103 9.92 -9.21 2.26
CA ILE A 103 10.82 -10.33 2.01
C ILE A 103 11.79 -10.44 3.17
N ASN A 104 11.91 -11.63 3.69
CA ASN A 104 12.98 -12.02 4.61
C ASN A 104 13.86 -13.04 3.88
N VAL A 105 15.10 -12.65 3.61
CA VAL A 105 16.10 -13.53 3.01
C VAL A 105 16.88 -14.18 4.16
N ILE A 106 16.83 -15.49 4.20
CA ILE A 106 17.56 -16.29 5.18
C ILE A 106 18.79 -16.90 4.51
N GLY A 107 19.95 -16.49 4.94
CA GLY A 107 21.24 -16.98 4.46
C GLY A 107 21.99 -17.76 5.53
N LYS A 108 23.30 -17.72 5.43
CA LYS A 108 24.24 -18.24 6.43
C LYS A 108 25.33 -17.21 6.63
N GLY A 109 25.42 -16.69 7.84
CA GLY A 109 26.44 -15.73 8.24
C GLY A 109 27.85 -16.30 8.23
N GLY A 110 28.83 -15.39 8.27
CA GLY A 110 30.23 -15.76 8.28
C GLY A 110 31.16 -14.56 8.36
N HIS A 111 32.46 -14.84 8.32
CA HIS A 111 33.46 -13.79 8.32
C HIS A 111 33.58 -13.17 6.92
N GLY A 112 33.61 -11.85 6.83
CA GLY A 112 33.66 -11.11 5.55
C GLY A 112 34.86 -11.45 4.66
N SER A 113 35.97 -11.97 5.23
CA SER A 113 37.13 -12.43 4.45
C SER A 113 36.99 -13.86 3.87
N ARG A 114 35.95 -14.60 4.28
CA ARG A 114 35.67 -15.98 3.82
C ARG A 114 34.21 -16.10 3.34
N PRO A 115 33.81 -15.30 2.33
CA PRO A 115 32.44 -15.35 1.80
C PRO A 115 32.10 -16.69 1.15
N ASP A 116 33.10 -17.46 0.75
CA ASP A 116 32.97 -18.81 0.22
C ASP A 116 32.36 -19.82 1.23
N MET A 117 32.46 -19.55 2.53
CA MET A 117 31.91 -20.39 3.61
C MET A 117 30.50 -19.92 4.07
N ALA A 118 29.99 -18.86 3.53
CA ALA A 118 28.72 -18.24 3.87
C ALA A 118 27.70 -18.36 2.72
N ALA A 119 26.44 -18.04 3.03
CA ALA A 119 25.41 -17.73 2.02
C ALA A 119 24.94 -16.31 2.30
N ASN A 120 25.45 -15.34 1.56
CA ASN A 120 25.29 -13.93 1.90
C ASN A 120 23.90 -13.39 1.54
N PRO A 121 23.00 -13.14 2.51
CA PRO A 121 21.64 -12.69 2.25
C PRO A 121 21.59 -11.24 1.76
N VAL A 122 22.63 -10.44 1.98
CA VAL A 122 22.70 -9.04 1.48
C VAL A 122 22.90 -9.02 -0.03
N PHE A 123 23.82 -9.82 -0.56
CA PHE A 123 23.95 -10.00 -2.01
C PHE A 123 22.72 -10.64 -2.63
N CYS A 124 22.12 -11.61 -1.96
CA CYS A 124 20.88 -12.23 -2.41
C CYS A 124 19.75 -11.19 -2.51
N ALA A 125 19.57 -10.35 -1.51
CA ALA A 125 18.56 -9.28 -1.51
C ALA A 125 18.78 -8.27 -2.66
N ALA A 126 20.03 -7.88 -2.90
CA ALA A 126 20.38 -7.01 -4.03
C ALA A 126 20.09 -7.67 -5.38
N ALA A 127 20.39 -8.98 -5.51
CA ALA A 127 20.07 -9.75 -6.72
C ALA A 127 18.57 -9.89 -6.93
N ILE A 128 17.78 -10.14 -5.88
CA ILE A 128 16.32 -10.17 -5.95
C ILE A 128 15.80 -8.84 -6.49
N LEU A 129 16.25 -7.72 -5.96
CA LEU A 129 15.81 -6.40 -6.40
C LEU A 129 16.05 -6.17 -7.90
N THR A 130 17.24 -6.53 -8.38
CA THR A 130 17.61 -6.41 -9.79
C THR A 130 16.81 -7.35 -10.69
N ASN A 131 16.66 -8.62 -10.30
CA ASN A 131 15.95 -9.62 -11.07
C ASN A 131 14.45 -9.32 -11.13
N VAL A 132 13.86 -8.84 -10.05
CA VAL A 132 12.46 -8.38 -10.02
C VAL A 132 12.28 -7.20 -10.98
N ALA A 133 13.18 -6.22 -10.98
CA ALA A 133 13.09 -5.09 -11.92
C ALA A 133 13.16 -5.56 -13.38
N THR A 134 14.04 -6.51 -13.69
CA THR A 134 14.13 -7.12 -15.03
C THR A 134 12.87 -7.89 -15.41
N ALA A 135 12.37 -8.72 -14.50
CA ALA A 135 11.14 -9.48 -14.72
C ALA A 135 9.93 -8.56 -14.92
N TRP A 136 9.87 -7.45 -14.19
CA TRP A 136 8.80 -6.47 -14.29
C TRP A 136 8.65 -5.94 -15.71
N VAL A 137 9.74 -5.50 -16.30
CA VAL A 137 9.75 -4.97 -17.69
C VAL A 137 9.36 -6.03 -18.72
N ASN A 138 9.69 -7.30 -18.47
CA ASN A 138 9.49 -8.38 -19.46
C ASN A 138 8.20 -9.18 -19.27
N GLN A 139 7.56 -9.11 -18.09
CA GLN A 139 6.43 -9.98 -17.75
C GLN A 139 5.16 -9.20 -17.39
N ILE A 140 5.25 -7.92 -17.04
CA ILE A 140 4.08 -7.06 -16.83
C ILE A 140 3.70 -6.41 -18.16
N SER A 141 2.43 -6.51 -18.54
CA SER A 141 1.93 -5.89 -19.76
C SER A 141 2.11 -4.37 -19.75
N ALA A 142 2.71 -3.83 -20.80
CA ALA A 142 2.91 -2.38 -20.94
C ALA A 142 1.60 -1.56 -20.97
N GLY A 143 0.47 -2.21 -21.30
CA GLY A 143 -0.86 -1.57 -21.29
C GLY A 143 -1.52 -1.53 -19.90
N LYS A 144 -0.86 -2.07 -18.86
CA LYS A 144 -1.40 -2.16 -17.50
C LYS A 144 -0.65 -1.25 -16.55
N THR A 145 -1.40 -0.66 -15.63
CA THR A 145 -0.81 0.17 -14.57
C THR A 145 -0.60 -0.67 -13.33
N VAL A 146 0.59 -1.21 -13.21
CA VAL A 146 1.06 -1.96 -12.03
C VAL A 146 2.43 -1.41 -11.64
N THR A 147 2.58 -0.98 -10.41
CA THR A 147 3.85 -0.43 -9.92
C THR A 147 4.32 -1.16 -8.67
N LEU A 148 5.63 -1.32 -8.56
CA LEU A 148 6.29 -1.85 -7.37
C LEU A 148 7.30 -0.83 -6.87
N GLY A 149 7.18 -0.42 -5.62
CA GLY A 149 8.16 0.39 -4.92
C GLY A 149 8.76 -0.40 -3.76
N VAL A 150 10.05 -0.75 -3.84
CA VAL A 150 10.80 -1.25 -2.69
C VAL A 150 11.33 -0.04 -1.93
N THR A 151 10.92 0.11 -0.69
CA THR A 151 11.17 1.33 0.11
C THR A 151 12.22 1.14 1.20
N SER A 152 12.56 -0.11 1.51
CA SER A 152 13.59 -0.42 2.49
C SER A 152 14.31 -1.71 2.10
N ILE A 153 15.62 -1.73 2.30
CA ILE A 153 16.47 -2.92 2.28
C ILE A 153 17.42 -2.82 3.48
N ARG A 154 17.53 -3.89 4.25
CA ARG A 154 18.34 -3.95 5.47
C ARG A 154 19.05 -5.30 5.56
N GLY A 155 20.32 -5.27 5.99
CA GLY A 155 21.08 -6.48 6.27
C GLY A 155 22.50 -6.13 6.72
N GLY A 156 22.95 -6.75 7.84
CA GLY A 156 24.25 -6.54 8.43
C GLY A 156 24.37 -5.24 9.23
N GLU A 157 25.33 -5.21 10.16
CA GLU A 157 25.59 -4.06 11.03
C GLU A 157 27.09 -3.70 11.03
N THR A 158 27.96 -4.64 10.70
CA THR A 158 29.43 -4.47 10.78
C THR A 158 30.12 -4.85 9.45
N GLY A 159 31.19 -4.18 9.12
CA GLY A 159 31.87 -4.33 7.82
C GLY A 159 32.62 -5.67 7.62
N ASN A 160 32.84 -6.44 8.66
CA ASN A 160 33.60 -7.70 8.62
C ASN A 160 32.76 -8.96 8.92
N VAL A 161 31.44 -8.82 9.11
CA VAL A 161 30.54 -9.93 9.41
C VAL A 161 29.43 -9.99 8.35
N ILE A 162 29.29 -11.13 7.69
CA ILE A 162 28.15 -11.45 6.82
C ILE A 162 27.00 -11.85 7.75
N PRO A 163 25.82 -11.20 7.65
CA PRO A 163 24.68 -11.50 8.50
C PRO A 163 24.02 -12.83 8.12
N ASP A 164 23.18 -13.35 9.01
CA ASP A 164 22.34 -14.52 8.72
C ASP A 164 21.08 -14.15 7.91
N THR A 165 20.64 -12.91 7.99
CA THR A 165 19.40 -12.47 7.34
C THR A 165 19.53 -11.10 6.69
N ALA A 166 18.70 -10.88 5.68
CA ALA A 166 18.40 -9.55 5.14
C ALA A 166 16.90 -9.40 4.92
N SER A 167 16.40 -8.18 4.90
CA SER A 167 14.98 -7.92 4.70
C SER A 167 14.74 -6.80 3.70
N MET A 168 13.63 -6.89 2.98
CA MET A 168 13.13 -5.83 2.11
C MET A 168 11.66 -5.57 2.37
N ILE A 169 11.26 -4.30 2.29
CA ILE A 169 9.88 -3.86 2.45
C ILE A 169 9.52 -2.99 1.26
N GLY A 170 8.28 -3.14 0.78
CA GLY A 170 7.78 -2.38 -0.34
C GLY A 170 6.27 -2.38 -0.44
N SER A 171 5.78 -1.77 -1.49
CA SER A 171 4.36 -1.68 -1.80
C SER A 171 4.13 -1.88 -3.30
N LEU A 172 3.14 -2.70 -3.61
CA LEU A 172 2.64 -2.92 -4.95
C LEU A 172 1.32 -2.17 -5.11
N ARG A 173 1.13 -1.51 -6.26
CA ARG A 173 -0.10 -0.79 -6.61
C ARG A 173 -0.60 -1.26 -7.98
N PHE A 174 -1.91 -1.43 -8.12
CA PHE A 174 -2.56 -1.91 -9.35
C PHE A 174 -3.99 -1.37 -9.44
N PHE A 175 -4.55 -1.32 -10.64
CA PHE A 175 -5.96 -0.94 -10.87
C PHE A 175 -6.84 -2.14 -11.25
N ASP A 176 -6.24 -3.27 -11.55
CA ASP A 176 -6.91 -4.50 -11.95
C ASP A 176 -6.44 -5.64 -11.04
N ASP A 177 -7.37 -6.30 -10.36
CA ASP A 177 -7.06 -7.35 -9.39
C ASP A 177 -6.39 -8.58 -10.03
N VAL A 178 -6.71 -8.87 -11.29
CA VAL A 178 -6.07 -9.98 -12.02
C VAL A 178 -4.60 -9.65 -12.26
N GLU A 179 -4.32 -8.45 -12.73
CA GLU A 179 -2.96 -7.97 -12.95
C GLU A 179 -2.18 -7.84 -11.64
N GLY A 180 -2.85 -7.41 -10.57
CA GLY A 180 -2.27 -7.38 -9.23
C GLY A 180 -1.82 -8.77 -8.75
N LYS A 181 -2.65 -9.79 -8.94
CA LYS A 181 -2.31 -11.18 -8.62
C LYS A 181 -1.17 -11.72 -9.48
N ILE A 182 -1.17 -11.42 -10.77
CA ILE A 182 -0.07 -11.79 -11.69
C ILE A 182 1.24 -11.17 -11.18
N ALA A 183 1.24 -9.89 -10.85
CA ALA A 183 2.40 -9.17 -10.36
C ALA A 183 2.94 -9.75 -9.05
N VAL A 184 2.06 -10.09 -8.09
CA VAL A 184 2.44 -10.76 -6.84
C VAL A 184 3.10 -12.12 -7.13
N ASN A 185 2.55 -12.91 -8.04
CA ASN A 185 3.10 -14.22 -8.41
C ASN A 185 4.47 -14.10 -9.08
N ILE A 186 4.66 -13.14 -9.98
CA ILE A 186 5.95 -12.85 -10.60
C ILE A 186 6.97 -12.49 -9.52
N PHE A 187 6.61 -11.54 -8.65
CA PHE A 187 7.47 -11.09 -7.57
C PHE A 187 7.91 -12.26 -6.67
N LYS A 188 6.97 -13.08 -6.23
CA LYS A 188 7.23 -14.26 -5.40
C LYS A 188 8.15 -15.25 -6.12
N SER A 189 7.80 -15.64 -7.33
CA SER A 189 8.56 -16.64 -8.12
C SER A 189 10.00 -16.19 -8.36
N VAL A 190 10.21 -14.94 -8.78
CA VAL A 190 11.55 -14.40 -9.06
C VAL A 190 12.36 -14.33 -7.76
N SER A 191 11.75 -13.91 -6.66
CA SER A 191 12.44 -13.83 -5.36
C SER A 191 12.91 -15.19 -4.89
N GLU A 192 12.03 -16.20 -4.92
CA GLU A 192 12.33 -17.57 -4.49
C GLU A 192 13.41 -18.22 -5.37
N GLN A 193 13.34 -18.04 -6.69
CA GLN A 193 14.35 -18.58 -7.60
C GLN A 193 15.71 -17.91 -7.42
N THR A 194 15.73 -16.60 -7.22
CA THR A 194 16.95 -15.86 -6.95
C THR A 194 17.56 -16.26 -5.60
N ALA A 195 16.74 -16.48 -4.57
CA ALA A 195 17.22 -16.94 -3.27
C ALA A 195 17.91 -18.30 -3.39
N ARG A 196 17.29 -19.25 -4.07
CA ARG A 196 17.89 -20.59 -4.30
C ARG A 196 19.22 -20.51 -5.06
N MET A 197 19.33 -19.65 -6.08
CA MET A 197 20.56 -19.45 -6.83
C MET A 197 21.70 -18.91 -5.96
N ASN A 198 21.37 -18.19 -4.88
CA ASN A 198 22.31 -17.65 -3.91
C ASN A 198 22.49 -18.53 -2.66
N ASN A 199 22.01 -19.77 -2.66
CA ASN A 199 22.00 -20.69 -1.50
C ASN A 199 21.29 -20.10 -0.27
N CYS A 200 20.29 -19.21 -0.50
CA CYS A 200 19.43 -18.61 0.52
C CYS A 200 18.00 -19.15 0.43
N LEU A 201 17.22 -18.87 1.48
CA LEU A 201 15.78 -19.13 1.56
C LEU A 201 15.00 -17.84 1.65
#